data_10d83148623d86a6b8e9ee07e5a65363
#
_entry.id   10d83148623d86a6b8e9ee07e5a65363
#
_cell.length_a   1.000
_cell.length_b   1.000
_cell.length_c   1.000
_cell.angle_alpha   90.00
_cell.angle_beta   90.00
_cell.angle_gamma   90.00
#
_symmetry.space_group_name_H-M   'P 1'
#
loop_
_entity.id
_entity.type
_entity.pdbx_description
1 polymer ?
#
loop_
_entity_poly.entity_id
_entity_poly.type
_entity_poly.pdbx_seq_one_letter_code
_entity_poly.pdbx_strand_id
1 'polypeptide(L)'
;NSFIDLLGIAKKNHAVMVYASSAATYGNLKSPQTVGKESPENPYAFSKYLMDQIAYKYANDNPQMTIVGLRFFNVYGPREFYKERTSSLVIQLGHQILDGNAPRLFKGSDRIFRDFIYIKDVIQANIKACNPKKNGTYNVGTGIARSFQDIADILQNELETDLGNEFIINPYKDYQVHTQANIDSTKANLGFKPAISLEQGIKEYIPEIRKLHLADTL
;
A
#
# COMPACT_ATOMS: atom_id res chain seq x y z
N ASN A 1 -7.06 -24.70 4.79
CA ASN A 1 -6.52 -23.34 4.60
C ASN A 1 -6.43 -23.06 3.10
N SER A 2 -7.34 -22.24 2.59
CA SER A 2 -7.47 -21.93 1.15
C SER A 2 -6.16 -21.47 0.47
N PHE A 3 -5.24 -20.83 1.19
CA PHE A 3 -3.96 -20.43 0.60
C PHE A 3 -3.07 -21.63 0.27
N ILE A 4 -3.05 -22.66 1.12
CA ILE A 4 -2.32 -23.93 0.84
C ILE A 4 -2.93 -24.64 -0.36
N ASP A 5 -4.27 -24.64 -0.46
CA ASP A 5 -4.98 -25.27 -1.59
C ASP A 5 -4.65 -24.55 -2.90
N LEU A 6 -4.58 -23.19 -2.90
CA LEU A 6 -4.15 -22.40 -4.05
C LEU A 6 -2.70 -22.70 -4.46
N LEU A 7 -1.78 -22.84 -3.50
CA LEU A 7 -0.40 -23.26 -3.78
C LEU A 7 -0.36 -24.66 -4.42
N GLY A 8 -1.20 -25.59 -3.94
CA GLY A 8 -1.33 -26.94 -4.52
C GLY A 8 -1.84 -26.90 -5.96
N ILE A 9 -2.85 -26.07 -6.24
CA ILE A 9 -3.37 -25.84 -7.59
C ILE A 9 -2.31 -25.24 -8.51
N ALA A 10 -1.59 -24.20 -8.04
CA ALA A 10 -0.51 -23.58 -8.80
C ALA A 10 0.60 -24.60 -9.12
N LYS A 11 1.00 -25.43 -8.16
CA LYS A 11 1.97 -26.53 -8.37
C LYS A 11 1.51 -27.50 -9.45
N LYS A 12 0.26 -27.99 -9.35
CA LYS A 12 -0.32 -28.95 -10.30
C LYS A 12 -0.35 -28.41 -11.73
N ASN A 13 -0.53 -27.11 -11.89
CA ASN A 13 -0.65 -26.45 -13.19
C ASN A 13 0.65 -25.76 -13.66
N HIS A 14 1.78 -25.99 -12.97
CA HIS A 14 3.06 -25.30 -13.25
C HIS A 14 2.94 -23.78 -13.35
N ALA A 15 2.04 -23.19 -12.55
CA ALA A 15 1.73 -21.77 -12.57
C ALA A 15 2.62 -20.98 -11.60
N VAL A 16 2.91 -19.73 -11.95
CA VAL A 16 3.52 -18.75 -11.05
C VAL A 16 2.50 -18.33 -10.01
N MET A 17 2.89 -18.28 -8.73
CA MET A 17 2.06 -17.77 -7.65
C MET A 17 2.55 -16.42 -7.17
N VAL A 18 1.81 -15.36 -7.47
CA VAL A 18 2.01 -14.02 -6.86
C VAL A 18 0.86 -13.76 -5.90
N TYR A 19 1.17 -13.35 -4.67
CA TYR A 19 0.14 -13.11 -3.66
C TYR A 19 0.34 -11.77 -2.94
N ALA A 20 -0.77 -11.19 -2.49
CA ALA A 20 -0.79 -9.94 -1.73
C ALA A 20 -0.46 -10.19 -0.25
N SER A 21 0.72 -9.80 0.17
CA SER A 21 1.09 -9.58 1.56
C SER A 21 0.90 -8.10 1.94
N SER A 22 1.40 -7.65 3.09
CA SER A 22 1.16 -6.29 3.59
C SER A 22 2.33 -5.76 4.42
N ALA A 23 2.56 -4.46 4.34
CA ALA A 23 3.47 -3.75 5.25
C ALA A 23 3.00 -3.77 6.72
N ALA A 24 1.72 -4.09 6.98
CA ALA A 24 1.21 -4.28 8.34
C ALA A 24 1.96 -5.36 9.11
N THR A 25 2.60 -6.32 8.43
CA THR A 25 3.44 -7.37 9.05
C THR A 25 4.60 -6.80 9.87
N TYR A 26 5.01 -5.57 9.63
CA TYR A 26 6.11 -4.93 10.35
C TYR A 26 5.72 -4.34 11.70
N GLY A 27 4.42 -4.13 11.96
CA GLY A 27 3.97 -3.46 13.19
C GLY A 27 4.65 -2.11 13.38
N ASN A 28 5.06 -1.79 14.60
CA ASN A 28 5.73 -0.53 14.97
C ASN A 28 7.27 -0.56 14.82
N LEU A 29 7.81 -1.44 13.99
CA LEU A 29 9.25 -1.48 13.74
C LEU A 29 9.74 -0.19 13.07
N LYS A 30 10.99 0.18 13.42
CA LYS A 30 11.66 1.38 12.89
C LYS A 30 11.78 1.32 11.36
N SER A 31 11.49 2.45 10.71
CA SER A 31 11.68 2.66 9.28
C SER A 31 13.17 2.91 8.91
N PRO A 32 13.58 2.56 7.68
CA PRO A 32 12.82 1.84 6.66
C PRO A 32 12.65 0.35 6.99
N GLN A 33 11.44 -0.17 6.77
CA GLN A 33 11.12 -1.57 7.04
C GLN A 33 11.78 -2.49 6.03
N THR A 34 12.38 -3.57 6.56
CA THR A 34 13.12 -4.57 5.78
C THR A 34 12.53 -5.96 6.03
N VAL A 35 12.36 -6.75 4.96
CA VAL A 35 11.92 -8.14 5.05
C VAL A 35 12.87 -8.96 5.94
N GLY A 36 12.31 -9.81 6.78
CA GLY A 36 13.03 -10.61 7.78
C GLY A 36 13.04 -10.00 9.19
N LYS A 37 12.35 -8.86 9.36
CA LYS A 37 12.17 -8.20 10.66
C LYS A 37 10.70 -7.87 10.84
N GLU A 38 9.86 -8.88 10.97
CA GLU A 38 8.42 -8.72 11.14
C GLU A 38 8.03 -8.76 12.61
N SER A 39 7.03 -7.96 12.98
CA SER A 39 6.42 -7.92 14.31
C SER A 39 4.93 -7.59 14.20
N PRO A 40 4.11 -8.53 13.72
CA PRO A 40 2.68 -8.29 13.49
C PRO A 40 1.94 -8.02 14.82
N GLU A 41 1.21 -6.91 14.90
CA GLU A 41 0.57 -6.43 16.13
C GLU A 41 -0.96 -6.59 16.15
N ASN A 42 -1.55 -7.08 15.06
CA ASN A 42 -2.98 -7.32 14.98
C ASN A 42 -3.31 -8.56 14.15
N PRO A 43 -4.56 -9.11 14.22
CA PRO A 43 -4.94 -10.34 13.52
C PRO A 43 -4.74 -10.27 12.00
N TYR A 44 -5.00 -9.12 11.37
CA TYR A 44 -4.75 -8.93 9.93
C TYR A 44 -3.26 -9.04 9.60
N ALA A 45 -2.42 -8.31 10.31
CA ALA A 45 -0.97 -8.35 10.13
C ALA A 45 -0.41 -9.76 10.34
N PHE A 46 -0.88 -10.44 11.39
CA PHE A 46 -0.49 -11.82 11.68
C PHE A 46 -0.95 -12.78 10.57
N SER A 47 -2.16 -12.63 10.02
CA SER A 47 -2.63 -13.47 8.92
C SER A 47 -1.75 -13.33 7.67
N LYS A 48 -1.30 -12.12 7.35
CA LYS A 48 -0.39 -11.86 6.22
C LYS A 48 1.01 -12.39 6.48
N TYR A 49 1.51 -12.23 7.70
CA TYR A 49 2.78 -12.84 8.12
C TYR A 49 2.73 -14.37 8.00
N LEU A 50 1.66 -15.01 8.46
CA LEU A 50 1.49 -16.46 8.35
C LEU A 50 1.46 -16.92 6.87
N MET A 51 0.81 -16.17 5.99
CA MET A 51 0.85 -16.44 4.54
C MET A 51 2.30 -16.40 4.01
N ASP A 52 3.10 -15.41 4.42
CA ASP A 52 4.51 -15.32 4.02
C ASP A 52 5.32 -16.53 4.51
N GLN A 53 5.11 -16.99 5.75
CA GLN A 53 5.79 -18.18 6.30
C GLN A 53 5.38 -19.47 5.57
N ILE A 54 4.10 -19.64 5.26
CA ILE A 54 3.59 -20.77 4.48
C ILE A 54 4.20 -20.75 3.08
N ALA A 55 4.19 -19.61 2.41
CA ALA A 55 4.76 -19.46 1.06
C ALA A 55 6.27 -19.78 1.05
N TYR A 56 7.02 -19.27 2.03
CA TYR A 56 8.44 -19.54 2.18
C TYR A 56 8.72 -21.03 2.36
N LYS A 57 8.01 -21.69 3.29
CA LYS A 57 8.15 -23.14 3.50
C LYS A 57 7.79 -23.92 2.23
N TYR A 58 6.67 -23.58 1.59
CA TYR A 58 6.20 -24.25 0.39
C TYR A 58 7.18 -24.12 -0.78
N ALA A 59 7.80 -22.94 -0.95
CA ALA A 59 8.82 -22.69 -1.97
C ALA A 59 10.10 -23.51 -1.71
N ASN A 60 10.52 -23.66 -0.45
CA ASN A 60 11.67 -24.51 -0.09
C ASN A 60 11.40 -26.00 -0.37
N ASP A 61 10.19 -26.48 -0.08
CA ASP A 61 9.79 -27.86 -0.34
C ASP A 61 9.53 -28.12 -1.85
N ASN A 62 9.38 -27.05 -2.67
CA ASN A 62 9.08 -27.13 -4.11
C ASN A 62 9.91 -26.11 -4.90
N PRO A 63 11.23 -26.31 -5.01
CA PRO A 63 12.17 -25.33 -5.57
C PRO A 63 11.94 -25.00 -7.06
N GLN A 64 11.17 -25.84 -7.78
CA GLN A 64 10.80 -25.61 -9.17
C GLN A 64 9.65 -24.59 -9.34
N MET A 65 8.95 -24.25 -8.24
CA MET A 65 7.86 -23.29 -8.29
C MET A 65 8.35 -21.84 -8.17
N THR A 66 7.70 -20.94 -8.87
CA THR A 66 7.85 -19.50 -8.67
C THR A 66 6.76 -19.02 -7.71
N ILE A 67 7.15 -18.58 -6.51
CA ILE A 67 6.24 -18.05 -5.48
C ILE A 67 6.78 -16.72 -4.99
N VAL A 68 5.97 -15.64 -5.15
CA VAL A 68 6.34 -14.28 -4.78
C VAL A 68 5.26 -13.61 -3.95
N GLY A 69 5.62 -13.15 -2.77
CA GLY A 69 4.79 -12.30 -1.93
C GLY A 69 5.10 -10.81 -2.15
N LEU A 70 4.09 -9.99 -2.30
CA LEU A 70 4.22 -8.54 -2.43
C LEU A 70 3.65 -7.85 -1.20
N ARG A 71 4.50 -7.26 -0.36
CA ARG A 71 4.10 -6.45 0.80
C ARG A 71 3.78 -5.04 0.34
N PHE A 72 2.51 -4.80 0.08
CA PHE A 72 2.04 -3.48 -0.31
C PHE A 72 2.09 -2.52 0.87
N PHE A 73 2.66 -1.34 0.61
CA PHE A 73 2.58 -0.17 1.49
C PHE A 73 1.25 0.56 1.25
N ASN A 74 1.18 1.86 1.40
CA ASN A 74 -0.09 2.58 1.30
C ASN A 74 -0.48 2.80 -0.17
N VAL A 75 -1.16 1.82 -0.75
CA VAL A 75 -1.65 1.88 -2.14
C VAL A 75 -2.82 2.86 -2.25
N TYR A 76 -2.80 3.72 -3.27
CA TYR A 76 -3.89 4.61 -3.64
C TYR A 76 -4.10 4.64 -5.16
N GLY A 77 -5.29 5.05 -5.60
CA GLY A 77 -5.61 5.22 -7.01
C GLY A 77 -6.96 4.63 -7.42
N PRO A 78 -7.30 4.68 -8.71
CA PRO A 78 -8.58 4.21 -9.25
C PRO A 78 -9.00 2.83 -8.76
N ARG A 79 -10.33 2.65 -8.63
CA ARG A 79 -11.01 1.42 -8.21
C ARG A 79 -10.91 1.09 -6.72
N GLU A 80 -10.53 2.04 -5.86
CA GLU A 80 -10.58 1.85 -4.41
C GLU A 80 -11.88 2.32 -3.75
N PHE A 81 -12.78 2.98 -4.47
CA PHE A 81 -14.06 3.49 -3.98
C PHE A 81 -14.86 2.45 -3.19
N TYR A 82 -14.95 1.22 -3.68
CA TYR A 82 -15.68 0.13 -3.02
C TYR A 82 -15.10 -0.32 -1.67
N LYS A 83 -13.96 0.22 -1.28
CA LYS A 83 -13.36 -0.02 0.04
C LYS A 83 -13.99 0.84 1.14
N GLU A 84 -14.83 1.81 0.78
CA GLU A 84 -15.50 2.73 1.72
C GLU A 84 -14.53 3.31 2.76
N ARG A 85 -14.78 3.06 4.05
CA ARG A 85 -13.94 3.56 5.16
C ARG A 85 -12.50 3.02 5.16
N THR A 86 -12.20 1.98 4.38
CA THR A 86 -10.87 1.40 4.25
C THR A 86 -10.13 1.84 2.97
N SER A 87 -10.72 2.76 2.21
CA SER A 87 -10.08 3.42 1.08
C SER A 87 -8.89 4.29 1.54
N SER A 88 -8.05 4.70 0.60
CA SER A 88 -6.87 5.51 0.93
C SER A 88 -7.24 6.89 1.48
N LEU A 89 -6.32 7.49 2.22
CA LEU A 89 -6.47 8.87 2.70
C LEU A 89 -6.65 9.85 1.52
N VAL A 90 -6.07 9.56 0.35
CA VAL A 90 -6.15 10.42 -0.85
C VAL A 90 -7.61 10.61 -1.30
N ILE A 91 -8.37 9.52 -1.49
CA ILE A 91 -9.76 9.64 -1.92
C ILE A 91 -10.65 10.19 -0.80
N GLN A 92 -10.42 9.79 0.47
CA GLN A 92 -11.21 10.29 1.59
C GLN A 92 -11.09 11.81 1.77
N LEU A 93 -9.88 12.36 1.72
CA LEU A 93 -9.68 13.81 1.79
C LEU A 93 -10.15 14.51 0.50
N GLY A 94 -9.96 13.87 -0.66
CA GLY A 94 -10.46 14.40 -1.93
C GLY A 94 -11.98 14.64 -1.93
N HIS A 95 -12.78 13.70 -1.41
CA HIS A 95 -14.23 13.90 -1.26
C HIS A 95 -14.57 15.02 -0.27
N GLN A 96 -13.89 15.09 0.88
CA GLN A 96 -14.12 16.18 1.84
C GLN A 96 -13.89 17.55 1.21
N ILE A 97 -12.79 17.71 0.45
CA ILE A 97 -12.46 18.98 -0.22
C ILE A 97 -13.49 19.31 -1.31
N LEU A 98 -13.96 18.31 -2.08
CA LEU A 98 -15.00 18.50 -3.10
C LEU A 98 -16.37 18.85 -2.51
N ASP A 99 -16.67 18.41 -1.28
CA ASP A 99 -17.82 18.84 -0.49
C ASP A 99 -17.70 20.28 0.05
N GLY A 100 -16.56 20.95 -0.17
CA GLY A 100 -16.26 22.27 0.38
C GLY A 100 -15.87 22.24 1.86
N ASN A 101 -15.53 21.07 2.40
CA ASN A 101 -15.11 20.91 3.79
C ASN A 101 -13.58 20.91 3.90
N ALA A 102 -13.06 21.53 4.96
CA ALA A 102 -11.64 21.41 5.30
C ALA A 102 -11.25 19.95 5.53
N PRO A 103 -10.14 19.47 4.93
CA PRO A 103 -9.69 18.09 5.13
C PRO A 103 -9.40 17.82 6.61
N ARG A 104 -9.93 16.70 7.12
CA ARG A 104 -9.81 16.32 8.53
C ARG A 104 -8.57 15.47 8.75
N LEU A 105 -7.64 16.02 9.49
CA LEU A 105 -6.36 15.42 9.80
C LEU A 105 -6.19 15.18 11.30
N PHE A 106 -5.37 14.22 11.69
CA PHE A 106 -5.00 14.08 13.09
C PHE A 106 -4.06 15.21 13.51
N LYS A 107 -4.19 15.69 14.77
CA LYS A 107 -3.19 16.60 15.36
C LYS A 107 -1.80 15.98 15.23
N GLY A 108 -0.85 16.72 14.66
CA GLY A 108 0.50 16.23 14.38
C GLY A 108 0.61 15.42 13.07
N SER A 109 -0.33 15.57 12.15
CA SER A 109 -0.32 14.93 10.81
C SER A 109 0.92 15.24 9.98
N ASP A 110 1.56 16.36 10.24
CA ASP A 110 2.87 16.76 9.71
C ASP A 110 4.02 15.81 10.10
N ARG A 111 3.81 15.00 11.15
CA ARG A 111 4.77 14.02 11.69
C ARG A 111 4.29 12.57 11.59
N ILE A 112 3.18 12.33 10.91
CA ILE A 112 2.68 10.98 10.60
C ILE A 112 3.02 10.67 9.14
N PHE A 113 4.01 9.80 8.93
CA PHE A 113 4.57 9.50 7.61
C PHE A 113 4.14 8.12 7.13
N ARG A 114 3.81 8.02 5.83
CA ARG A 114 3.54 6.77 5.13
C ARG A 114 4.23 6.75 3.78
N ASP A 115 4.63 5.56 3.36
CA ASP A 115 5.07 5.32 1.99
C ASP A 115 3.84 5.07 1.13
N PHE A 116 3.44 6.08 0.36
CA PHE A 116 2.30 6.01 -0.55
C PHE A 116 2.76 5.58 -1.94
N ILE A 117 2.09 4.58 -2.50
CA ILE A 117 2.40 4.06 -3.83
C ILE A 117 1.17 4.08 -4.72
N TYR A 118 1.32 4.63 -5.93
CA TYR A 118 0.23 4.70 -6.90
C TYR A 118 -0.05 3.35 -7.54
N ILE A 119 -1.33 3.06 -7.81
CA ILE A 119 -1.79 1.76 -8.31
C ILE A 119 -1.08 1.31 -9.59
N LYS A 120 -0.69 2.22 -10.49
CA LYS A 120 0.05 1.86 -11.71
C LYS A 120 1.41 1.23 -11.40
N ASP A 121 2.14 1.73 -10.41
CA ASP A 121 3.39 1.12 -9.96
C ASP A 121 3.16 -0.24 -9.30
N VAL A 122 2.06 -0.40 -8.55
CA VAL A 122 1.66 -1.69 -7.98
C VAL A 122 1.39 -2.73 -9.08
N ILE A 123 0.71 -2.34 -10.15
CA ILE A 123 0.49 -3.20 -11.33
C ILE A 123 1.82 -3.64 -11.94
N GLN A 124 2.77 -2.70 -12.12
CA GLN A 124 4.10 -3.02 -12.64
C GLN A 124 4.88 -3.98 -11.71
N ALA A 125 4.76 -3.80 -10.39
CA ALA A 125 5.36 -4.72 -9.43
C ALA A 125 4.79 -6.14 -9.57
N ASN A 126 3.47 -6.30 -9.74
CA ASN A 126 2.82 -7.59 -9.97
C ASN A 126 3.31 -8.25 -11.26
N ILE A 127 3.38 -7.51 -12.38
CA ILE A 127 3.87 -8.03 -13.66
C ILE A 127 5.33 -8.53 -13.52
N LYS A 128 6.18 -7.74 -12.87
CA LYS A 128 7.59 -8.11 -12.65
C LYS A 128 7.75 -9.29 -11.68
N ALA A 129 6.86 -9.44 -10.73
CA ALA A 129 6.82 -10.57 -9.80
C ALA A 129 6.52 -11.91 -10.47
N CYS A 130 5.98 -11.91 -11.69
CA CYS A 130 5.77 -13.15 -12.46
C CYS A 130 7.07 -13.76 -13.00
N ASN A 131 8.17 -12.99 -13.06
CA ASN A 131 9.48 -13.49 -13.50
C ASN A 131 10.61 -12.96 -12.59
N PRO A 132 10.66 -13.37 -11.32
CA PRO A 132 11.65 -12.91 -10.36
C PRO A 132 13.00 -13.60 -10.58
N LYS A 133 14.10 -12.95 -10.20
CA LYS A 133 15.42 -13.63 -10.11
C LYS A 133 15.47 -14.64 -8.96
N LYS A 134 14.65 -14.42 -7.93
CA LYS A 134 14.59 -15.27 -6.73
C LYS A 134 13.18 -15.26 -6.14
N ASN A 135 12.71 -16.42 -5.68
CA ASN A 135 11.51 -16.54 -4.86
C ASN A 135 11.67 -15.75 -3.55
N GLY A 136 10.57 -15.22 -3.03
CA GLY A 136 10.59 -14.55 -1.75
C GLY A 136 9.46 -13.55 -1.57
N THR A 137 9.54 -12.79 -0.49
CA THR A 137 8.63 -11.70 -0.18
C THR A 137 9.34 -10.37 -0.41
N TYR A 138 8.66 -9.40 -1.04
CA TYR A 138 9.24 -8.14 -1.47
C TYR A 138 8.37 -6.95 -1.09
N ASN A 139 9.00 -5.88 -0.62
CA ASN A 139 8.31 -4.62 -0.33
C ASN A 139 7.90 -3.91 -1.62
N VAL A 140 6.65 -3.48 -1.69
CA VAL A 140 6.11 -2.68 -2.79
C VAL A 140 5.65 -1.34 -2.23
N GLY A 141 6.54 -0.39 -2.29
CA GLY A 141 6.42 1.01 -1.88
C GLY A 141 7.34 1.85 -2.77
N THR A 142 7.38 3.15 -2.51
CA THR A 142 8.25 4.08 -3.24
C THR A 142 9.65 4.18 -2.61
N GLY A 143 9.78 3.84 -1.33
CA GLY A 143 10.97 4.10 -0.52
C GLY A 143 11.03 5.55 -0.03
N ILE A 144 9.96 6.33 -0.23
CA ILE A 144 9.85 7.73 0.19
C ILE A 144 8.61 7.88 1.07
N ALA A 145 8.81 8.24 2.33
CA ALA A 145 7.72 8.49 3.24
C ALA A 145 7.24 9.95 3.11
N ARG A 146 5.93 10.17 3.09
CA ARG A 146 5.27 11.48 2.99
C ARG A 146 4.29 11.62 4.15
N SER A 147 4.12 12.84 4.63
CA SER A 147 3.21 13.13 5.73
C SER A 147 1.74 13.10 5.28
N PHE A 148 0.82 12.97 6.24
CA PHE A 148 -0.61 13.14 5.94
C PHE A 148 -0.95 14.58 5.57
N GLN A 149 -0.18 15.54 6.10
CA GLN A 149 -0.29 16.95 5.73
C GLN A 149 0.05 17.14 4.25
N ASP A 150 1.14 16.51 3.75
CA ASP A 150 1.51 16.59 2.32
C ASP A 150 0.37 16.19 1.40
N ILE A 151 -0.42 15.16 1.77
CA ILE A 151 -1.55 14.72 0.95
C ILE A 151 -2.63 15.80 0.87
N ALA A 152 -2.98 16.40 2.01
CA ALA A 152 -3.99 17.45 2.06
C ALA A 152 -3.56 18.68 1.25
N ASP A 153 -2.29 19.07 1.38
CA ASP A 153 -1.72 20.22 0.68
C ASP A 153 -1.70 20.00 -0.85
N ILE A 154 -1.26 18.79 -1.30
CA ILE A 154 -1.28 18.44 -2.72
C ILE A 154 -2.71 18.40 -3.27
N LEU A 155 -3.65 17.80 -2.53
CA LEU A 155 -5.05 17.73 -2.97
C LEU A 155 -5.68 19.11 -3.09
N GLN A 156 -5.48 19.99 -2.11
CA GLN A 156 -6.00 21.37 -2.17
C GLN A 156 -5.38 22.13 -3.35
N ASN A 157 -4.08 21.98 -3.58
CA ASN A 157 -3.43 22.61 -4.74
C ASN A 157 -3.99 22.08 -6.08
N GLU A 158 -4.15 20.77 -6.26
CA GLU A 158 -4.67 20.16 -7.51
C GLU A 158 -6.19 20.41 -7.69
N LEU A 159 -6.94 20.67 -6.62
CA LEU A 159 -8.36 21.02 -6.64
C LEU A 159 -8.60 22.52 -6.68
N GLU A 160 -7.55 23.33 -6.62
CA GLU A 160 -7.59 24.81 -6.62
C GLU A 160 -8.43 25.38 -5.46
N THR A 161 -8.24 24.83 -4.25
CA THR A 161 -8.93 25.24 -3.03
C THR A 161 -7.94 25.66 -1.94
N ASP A 162 -8.42 26.46 -0.99
CA ASP A 162 -7.69 26.89 0.21
C ASP A 162 -8.66 26.87 1.41
N LEU A 163 -9.05 25.67 1.82
CA LEU A 163 -10.02 25.45 2.90
C LEU A 163 -9.37 25.37 4.29
N GLY A 164 -8.02 25.44 4.35
CA GLY A 164 -7.27 25.12 5.57
C GLY A 164 -7.38 23.64 5.93
N ASN A 165 -7.19 23.30 7.20
CA ASN A 165 -7.28 21.93 7.72
C ASN A 165 -8.05 21.88 9.04
N GLU A 166 -8.91 20.88 9.22
CA GLU A 166 -9.53 20.55 10.51
C GLU A 166 -8.68 19.53 11.26
N PHE A 167 -8.18 19.88 12.43
CA PHE A 167 -7.36 18.97 13.23
C PHE A 167 -8.16 18.31 14.34
N ILE A 168 -8.24 16.96 14.30
CA ILE A 168 -8.93 16.14 15.29
C ILE A 168 -7.93 15.34 16.14
N ILE A 169 -8.35 14.91 17.32
CA ILE A 169 -7.54 14.02 18.17
C ILE A 169 -7.52 12.64 17.52
N ASN A 170 -6.31 12.04 17.43
CA ASN A 170 -6.19 10.66 16.97
C ASN A 170 -6.84 9.69 17.97
N PRO A 171 -7.89 8.93 17.59
CA PRO A 171 -8.57 8.01 18.48
C PRO A 171 -7.79 6.71 18.74
N TYR A 172 -6.75 6.43 17.96
CA TYR A 172 -5.98 5.18 18.01
C TYR A 172 -4.77 5.33 18.92
N LYS A 173 -4.70 4.53 19.99
CA LYS A 173 -3.62 4.62 21.01
C LYS A 173 -2.26 4.21 20.46
N ASP A 174 -2.19 3.14 19.68
CA ASP A 174 -0.94 2.56 19.15
C ASP A 174 -0.83 2.82 17.65
N TYR A 175 -0.94 4.11 17.28
CA TYR A 175 -0.91 4.49 15.87
C TYR A 175 0.52 4.56 15.33
N GLN A 176 0.82 3.75 14.34
CA GLN A 176 2.12 3.74 13.68
C GLN A 176 2.43 5.12 13.08
N VAL A 177 3.50 5.76 13.51
CA VAL A 177 3.82 7.13 13.08
C VAL A 177 4.68 7.19 11.82
N HIS A 178 5.44 6.13 11.49
CA HIS A 178 6.31 6.16 10.32
C HIS A 178 6.40 4.80 9.64
N THR A 179 6.02 4.73 8.36
CA THR A 179 6.28 3.58 7.50
C THR A 179 6.99 4.01 6.22
N GLN A 180 8.03 3.27 5.86
CA GLN A 180 8.83 3.50 4.66
C GLN A 180 9.42 2.17 4.20
N ALA A 181 9.24 1.83 2.93
CA ALA A 181 9.75 0.59 2.36
C ALA A 181 11.26 0.65 2.15
N ASN A 182 12.00 -0.35 2.64
CA ASN A 182 13.27 -0.66 1.98
C ASN A 182 12.96 -1.46 0.72
N ILE A 183 13.28 -0.92 -0.46
CA ILE A 183 12.99 -1.52 -1.77
C ILE A 183 14.23 -2.08 -2.48
N ASP A 184 15.37 -2.18 -1.83
CA ASP A 184 16.62 -2.64 -2.45
C ASP A 184 16.50 -4.07 -2.95
N SER A 185 15.95 -4.97 -2.12
CA SER A 185 15.70 -6.36 -2.51
C SER A 185 14.70 -6.46 -3.67
N THR A 186 13.67 -5.62 -3.69
CA THR A 186 12.67 -5.56 -4.76
C THR A 186 13.31 -5.11 -6.07
N LYS A 187 14.12 -4.05 -6.03
CA LYS A 187 14.89 -3.59 -7.19
C LYS A 187 15.81 -4.67 -7.74
N ALA A 188 16.56 -5.32 -6.85
CA ALA A 188 17.56 -6.32 -7.23
C ALA A 188 16.95 -7.58 -7.84
N ASN A 189 15.85 -8.10 -7.26
CA ASN A 189 15.30 -9.42 -7.60
C ASN A 189 14.09 -9.37 -8.53
N LEU A 190 13.29 -8.30 -8.52
CA LEU A 190 12.17 -8.12 -9.44
C LEU A 190 12.47 -7.12 -10.56
N GLY A 191 13.55 -6.34 -10.46
CA GLY A 191 13.82 -5.23 -11.38
C GLY A 191 12.74 -4.14 -11.32
N PHE A 192 11.97 -4.08 -10.24
CA PHE A 192 10.94 -3.08 -10.02
C PHE A 192 11.56 -1.80 -9.46
N LYS A 193 11.16 -0.65 -10.03
CA LYS A 193 11.41 0.68 -9.51
C LYS A 193 10.11 1.48 -9.62
N PRO A 194 9.66 2.11 -8.53
CA PRO A 194 8.52 3.04 -8.61
C PRO A 194 8.87 4.20 -9.54
N ALA A 195 7.92 4.61 -10.37
CA ALA A 195 8.14 5.65 -11.38
C ALA A 195 7.27 6.90 -11.15
N ILE A 196 6.19 6.78 -10.34
CA ILE A 196 5.19 7.83 -10.18
C ILE A 196 5.34 8.46 -8.79
N SER A 197 5.58 9.78 -8.75
CA SER A 197 5.63 10.54 -7.49
C SER A 197 4.23 10.67 -6.87
N LEU A 198 4.16 11.07 -5.59
CA LEU A 198 2.88 11.31 -4.91
C LEU A 198 2.07 12.40 -5.62
N GLU A 199 2.73 13.51 -6.01
CA GLU A 199 2.12 14.63 -6.73
C GLU A 199 1.54 14.18 -8.06
N GLN A 200 2.33 13.46 -8.86
CA GLN A 200 1.89 12.96 -10.16
C GLN A 200 0.74 11.96 -10.01
N GLY A 201 0.81 11.04 -9.06
CA GLY A 201 -0.22 10.04 -8.83
C GLY A 201 -1.54 10.65 -8.36
N ILE A 202 -1.50 11.64 -7.45
CA ILE A 202 -2.70 12.39 -7.02
C ILE A 202 -3.28 13.14 -8.21
N LYS A 203 -2.49 13.89 -8.97
CA LYS A 203 -2.94 14.61 -10.16
C LYS A 203 -3.64 13.69 -11.16
N GLU A 204 -3.07 12.52 -11.43
CA GLU A 204 -3.68 11.52 -12.32
C GLU A 204 -4.97 10.92 -11.75
N TYR A 205 -5.15 10.93 -10.41
CA TYR A 205 -6.32 10.37 -9.74
C TYR A 205 -7.47 11.36 -9.60
N ILE A 206 -7.23 12.68 -9.59
CA ILE A 206 -8.27 13.73 -9.46
C ILE A 206 -9.48 13.53 -10.39
N PRO A 207 -9.32 13.24 -11.70
CA PRO A 207 -10.49 13.06 -12.57
C PRO A 207 -11.43 11.94 -12.12
N GLU A 208 -10.88 10.84 -11.60
CA GLU A 208 -11.69 9.73 -11.08
C GLU A 208 -12.37 10.12 -9.76
N ILE A 209 -11.66 10.80 -8.84
CA ILE A 209 -12.23 11.29 -7.58
C ILE A 209 -13.41 12.22 -7.85
N ARG A 210 -13.27 13.19 -8.78
CA ARG A 210 -14.37 14.09 -9.19
C ARG A 210 -15.56 13.32 -9.76
N LYS A 211 -15.31 12.33 -10.62
CA LYS A 211 -16.37 11.52 -11.22
C LYS A 211 -17.15 10.72 -10.16
N LEU A 212 -16.44 10.10 -9.21
CA LEU A 212 -17.05 9.32 -8.13
C LEU A 212 -17.85 10.22 -7.18
N HIS A 213 -17.31 11.39 -6.85
CA HIS A 213 -18.00 12.38 -6.03
C HIS A 213 -19.35 12.82 -6.63
N LEU A 214 -19.39 13.09 -7.94
CA LEU A 214 -20.63 13.43 -8.65
C LEU A 214 -21.64 12.29 -8.68
N ALA A 215 -21.18 11.03 -8.72
CA ALA A 215 -22.07 9.86 -8.71
C ALA A 215 -22.72 9.60 -7.34
N ASP A 216 -22.05 9.99 -6.25
CA ASP A 216 -22.59 9.85 -4.87
C ASP A 216 -23.58 10.96 -4.51
N THR A 217 -23.60 12.07 -5.26
CA THR A 217 -24.51 13.20 -5.05
C THR A 217 -25.83 13.10 -5.84
N LEU A 218 -25.98 12.09 -6.68
CA LEU A 218 -27.20 11.74 -7.44
C LEU A 218 -27.94 10.57 -6.80
#